data_fa3b9964e3dede5c1e152e5cab017adc
#
_entry.id   fa3b9964e3dede5c1e152e5cab017adc
#
_cell.length_a   1.000
_cell.length_b   1.000
_cell.length_c   1.000
_cell.angle_alpha   90.00
_cell.angle_beta   90.00
_cell.angle_gamma   90.00
#
_symmetry.space_group_name_H-M   'P 1'
#
loop_
_entity.id
_entity.type
_entity.pdbx_description
1 polymer ?
#
loop_
_entity_poly.entity_id
_entity_poly.type
_entity_poly.pdbx_seq_one_letter_code
_entity_poly.pdbx_strand_id
1 'polypeptide(L)'
;MNFDQSPSADFRTNGSLRAAGSRRRRTAPVDRDPQELSTGDGFRLLEEIRSFGNPLMVFTGGDPLKRPDLYELIRYSVELGLRTNVTPSATPLLTGDAIGRFKDLGISRMAISLDGPDASTHDNFRQVPGTYDRAMFALHHAKGIGLDTQVQTTVTRRNQRMLPQIAERVCETGGKMWSLFFLVVTGRALENDDLTGDEYEKVFEILYELSKIVPFDIKTTEGMHYRRYVAQHQRGDRGAGSNSQVARRVVWRTAGVGDGKGFVFVSHTGEIFPSGFLPVSGGNVLRDSLVDVYRNRELFKVLRDPEKRQGKCGRCEYHNICGGSRSRAYALTGNYLAEDPRCVYQPLHPIGV
;
A
#
# COMPACT_ATOMS: atom_id res chain seq x y z
N MET A 1 -5.62 6.96 -26.98
CA MET A 1 -6.70 6.46 -26.11
C MET A 1 -6.33 6.86 -24.69
N ASN A 2 -7.02 7.88 -24.16
CA ASN A 2 -6.85 8.35 -22.79
C ASN A 2 -7.45 7.32 -21.86
N PHE A 3 -6.61 6.54 -21.18
CA PHE A 3 -7.04 5.79 -20.02
C PHE A 3 -7.25 6.79 -18.89
N ASP A 4 -8.50 7.12 -18.63
CA ASP A 4 -8.95 7.82 -17.43
C ASP A 4 -8.63 6.89 -16.25
N GLN A 5 -7.48 7.12 -15.59
CA GLN A 5 -7.05 6.32 -14.44
C GLN A 5 -7.85 6.79 -13.23
N SER A 6 -8.99 6.15 -13.01
CA SER A 6 -9.70 6.29 -11.73
C SER A 6 -8.77 5.92 -10.58
N PRO A 7 -8.58 6.79 -9.57
CA PRO A 7 -7.70 6.50 -8.44
C PRO A 7 -8.21 5.36 -7.57
N SER A 8 -7.30 4.60 -6.97
CA SER A 8 -7.66 3.78 -5.80
C SER A 8 -7.82 4.72 -4.61
N ALA A 9 -8.92 4.61 -3.88
CA ALA A 9 -9.18 5.39 -2.69
C ALA A 9 -9.01 4.51 -1.44
N ASP A 10 -8.10 4.88 -0.55
CA ASP A 10 -7.97 4.27 0.77
C ASP A 10 -8.66 5.13 1.81
N PHE A 11 -9.61 4.56 2.52
CA PHE A 11 -10.30 5.20 3.63
C PHE A 11 -9.87 4.58 4.96
N ARG A 12 -9.27 5.38 5.83
CA ARG A 12 -8.92 4.94 7.18
C ARG A 12 -10.08 5.13 8.13
N THR A 13 -10.42 4.03 8.79
CA THR A 13 -11.33 4.00 9.93
C THR A 13 -10.49 3.86 11.20
N ASN A 14 -10.58 4.77 12.13
CA ASN A 14 -9.82 4.89 13.37
C ASN A 14 -8.40 5.45 13.31
N GLY A 15 -8.28 6.61 13.95
CA GLY A 15 -7.05 7.35 14.09
C GLY A 15 -5.95 6.61 14.80
N SER A 16 -4.97 6.29 14.07
CA SER A 16 -3.59 6.49 14.49
C SER A 16 -2.66 6.14 13.33
N LEU A 17 -2.17 7.16 12.63
CA LEU A 17 -0.76 7.20 12.30
C LEU A 17 0.03 7.26 13.63
N ARG A 18 -0.17 6.30 14.49
CA ARG A 18 0.79 6.03 15.53
C ARG A 18 1.76 5.03 14.95
N ALA A 19 2.77 5.62 14.35
CA ALA A 19 4.00 4.93 14.07
C ALA A 19 4.42 4.06 15.27
N ALA A 20 5.01 2.88 15.05
CA ALA A 20 5.43 1.95 16.07
C ALA A 20 6.56 2.55 16.94
N GLY A 21 6.27 2.98 18.17
CA GLY A 21 7.26 3.46 19.11
C GLY A 21 6.71 4.37 20.21
N SER A 22 5.85 3.88 21.08
CA SER A 22 5.84 4.31 22.47
C SER A 22 5.26 3.19 23.32
N ARG A 23 6.07 2.73 24.28
CA ARG A 23 5.64 1.85 25.36
C ARG A 23 4.58 2.59 26.17
N ARG A 24 3.31 2.19 26.04
CA ARG A 24 2.35 2.23 27.16
C ARG A 24 1.30 1.15 26.88
N ARG A 25 1.28 0.14 27.77
CA ARG A 25 0.13 -0.73 27.95
C ARG A 25 -1.07 0.14 28.27
N ARG A 26 -2.08 0.13 27.40
CA ARG A 26 -3.44 0.54 27.78
C ARG A 26 -4.39 -0.55 27.33
N THR A 27 -4.86 -1.30 28.30
CA THR A 27 -6.01 -2.22 28.26
C THR A 27 -7.32 -1.45 28.45
N ALA A 28 -7.44 -0.23 27.93
CA ALA A 28 -8.71 0.48 27.89
C ALA A 28 -9.27 0.44 26.47
N PRO A 29 -10.61 0.39 26.27
CA PRO A 29 -11.19 0.65 24.96
C PRO A 29 -10.62 2.00 24.51
N VAL A 30 -10.02 2.02 23.33
CA VAL A 30 -9.61 3.28 22.72
C VAL A 30 -10.92 3.94 22.32
N ASP A 31 -11.32 4.96 23.06
CA ASP A 31 -12.50 5.77 22.73
C ASP A 31 -12.37 6.22 21.28
N ARG A 32 -13.48 6.16 20.56
CA ARG A 32 -13.59 6.67 19.19
C ARG A 32 -13.14 8.15 19.19
N ASP A 33 -12.32 8.53 18.22
CA ASP A 33 -11.96 9.92 18.04
C ASP A 33 -13.24 10.74 17.81
N PRO A 34 -13.54 11.73 18.64
CA PRO A 34 -14.75 12.54 18.46
C PRO A 34 -14.79 13.31 17.13
N GLN A 35 -13.65 13.47 16.46
CA GLN A 35 -13.53 14.07 15.13
C GLN A 35 -13.65 13.05 13.99
N GLU A 36 -13.83 11.77 14.30
CA GLU A 36 -13.98 10.74 13.27
C GLU A 36 -15.24 10.99 12.45
N LEU A 37 -15.13 10.89 11.12
CA LEU A 37 -16.26 11.01 10.19
C LEU A 37 -17.44 10.14 10.64
N SER A 38 -18.63 10.73 10.64
CA SER A 38 -19.88 10.02 10.92
C SER A 38 -20.19 8.98 9.82
N THR A 39 -21.15 8.08 10.07
CA THR A 39 -21.64 7.16 9.04
C THR A 39 -22.19 7.91 7.83
N GLY A 40 -22.92 9.02 8.05
CA GLY A 40 -23.44 9.87 6.98
C GLY A 40 -22.35 10.54 6.16
N ASP A 41 -21.25 10.98 6.81
CA ASP A 41 -20.07 11.50 6.09
C ASP A 41 -19.42 10.39 5.26
N GLY A 42 -19.35 9.17 5.80
CA GLY A 42 -18.85 7.99 5.10
C GLY A 42 -19.65 7.68 3.82
N PHE A 43 -20.98 7.74 3.90
CA PHE A 43 -21.85 7.52 2.72
C PHE A 43 -21.62 8.59 1.65
N ARG A 44 -21.62 9.88 2.02
CA ARG A 44 -21.34 10.97 1.08
C ARG A 44 -19.96 10.81 0.41
N LEU A 45 -18.95 10.43 1.19
CA LEU A 45 -17.62 10.16 0.66
C LEU A 45 -17.62 9.00 -0.34
N LEU A 46 -18.34 7.90 -0.07
CA LEU A 46 -18.45 6.77 -0.98
C LEU A 46 -19.15 7.13 -2.30
N GLU A 47 -20.21 7.95 -2.25
CA GLU A 47 -20.90 8.49 -3.42
C GLU A 47 -19.94 9.36 -4.25
N GLU A 48 -19.18 10.22 -3.60
CA GLU A 48 -18.18 11.05 -4.27
C GLU A 48 -17.06 10.21 -4.89
N ILE A 49 -16.56 9.19 -4.19
CA ILE A 49 -15.60 8.22 -4.73
C ILE A 49 -16.18 7.53 -5.97
N ARG A 50 -17.45 7.14 -5.94
CA ARG A 50 -18.12 6.53 -7.10
C ARG A 50 -18.18 7.46 -8.31
N SER A 51 -18.21 8.75 -8.10
CA SER A 51 -18.24 9.74 -9.20
C SER A 51 -16.91 9.83 -9.98
N PHE A 52 -15.79 9.29 -9.46
CA PHE A 52 -14.57 9.10 -10.26
C PHE A 52 -14.70 8.03 -11.34
N GLY A 53 -15.73 7.19 -11.30
CA GLY A 53 -15.90 6.02 -12.13
C GLY A 53 -16.00 4.75 -11.28
N ASN A 54 -15.08 3.81 -11.43
CA ASN A 54 -15.06 2.58 -10.64
C ASN A 54 -13.68 2.35 -9.97
N PRO A 55 -13.24 3.21 -9.05
CA PRO A 55 -11.98 3.02 -8.35
C PRO A 55 -12.06 1.81 -7.40
N LEU A 56 -10.89 1.28 -7.01
CA LEU A 56 -10.80 0.35 -5.91
C LEU A 56 -10.94 1.11 -4.61
N MET A 57 -11.98 0.80 -3.82
CA MET A 57 -12.15 1.28 -2.46
C MET A 57 -11.47 0.33 -1.47
N VAL A 58 -10.67 0.87 -0.54
CA VAL A 58 -10.01 0.08 0.50
C VAL A 58 -10.32 0.65 1.88
N PHE A 59 -11.05 -0.12 2.69
CA PHE A 59 -11.21 0.19 4.11
C PHE A 59 -9.98 -0.30 4.87
N THR A 60 -9.25 0.64 5.44
CA THR A 60 -8.00 0.40 6.16
C THR A 60 -7.90 1.30 7.40
N GLY A 61 -6.78 1.29 8.06
CA GLY A 61 -6.54 2.18 9.20
C GLY A 61 -5.68 1.52 10.26
N GLY A 62 -5.89 1.83 11.52
CA GLY A 62 -5.32 1.06 12.63
C GLY A 62 -5.88 -0.36 12.63
N ASP A 63 -7.20 -0.46 12.86
CA ASP A 63 -7.98 -1.69 12.69
C ASP A 63 -9.41 -1.28 12.32
N PRO A 64 -9.87 -1.50 11.07
CA PRO A 64 -11.20 -1.11 10.65
C PRO A 64 -12.32 -1.82 11.44
N LEU A 65 -12.06 -3.01 11.99
CA LEU A 65 -13.04 -3.75 12.82
C LEU A 65 -13.39 -3.03 14.13
N LYS A 66 -12.62 -2.04 14.55
CA LYS A 66 -12.96 -1.20 15.71
C LYS A 66 -14.04 -0.17 15.39
N ARG A 67 -14.32 0.08 14.12
CA ARG A 67 -15.38 0.99 13.71
C ARG A 67 -16.74 0.25 13.73
N PRO A 68 -17.71 0.69 14.54
CA PRO A 68 -18.97 -0.06 14.76
C PRO A 68 -19.83 -0.15 13.50
N ASP A 69 -19.83 0.86 12.64
CA ASP A 69 -20.59 0.94 11.39
C ASP A 69 -19.82 0.45 10.15
N LEU A 70 -18.65 -0.22 10.35
CA LEU A 70 -17.82 -0.71 9.23
C LEU A 70 -18.61 -1.55 8.22
N TYR A 71 -19.40 -2.51 8.70
CA TYR A 71 -20.14 -3.42 7.82
C TYR A 71 -21.24 -2.70 7.03
N GLU A 72 -21.81 -1.65 7.58
CA GLU A 72 -22.78 -0.80 6.90
C GLU A 72 -22.10 -0.01 5.76
N LEU A 73 -20.94 0.59 6.03
CA LEU A 73 -20.14 1.29 5.02
C LEU A 73 -19.67 0.35 3.92
N ILE A 74 -19.23 -0.87 4.25
CA ILE A 74 -18.84 -1.89 3.26
C ILE A 74 -20.02 -2.24 2.37
N ARG A 75 -21.20 -2.53 2.96
CA ARG A 75 -22.41 -2.85 2.21
C ARG A 75 -22.73 -1.74 1.23
N TYR A 76 -22.80 -0.51 1.71
CA TYR A 76 -23.09 0.66 0.87
C TYR A 76 -22.08 0.85 -0.27
N SER A 77 -20.78 0.67 0.02
CA SER A 77 -19.73 0.71 -0.99
C SER A 77 -19.95 -0.32 -2.12
N VAL A 78 -20.33 -1.55 -1.75
CA VAL A 78 -20.60 -2.63 -2.73
C VAL A 78 -21.90 -2.36 -3.49
N GLU A 79 -22.97 -1.88 -2.83
CA GLU A 79 -24.23 -1.48 -3.46
C GLU A 79 -24.05 -0.35 -4.49
N LEU A 80 -23.15 0.58 -4.24
CA LEU A 80 -22.74 1.60 -5.21
C LEU A 80 -21.95 1.04 -6.42
N GLY A 81 -21.62 -0.26 -6.40
CA GLY A 81 -20.83 -0.92 -7.44
C GLY A 81 -19.34 -0.65 -7.34
N LEU A 82 -18.82 -0.16 -6.22
CA LEU A 82 -17.40 -0.02 -6.00
C LEU A 82 -16.75 -1.38 -5.73
N ARG A 83 -15.60 -1.63 -6.36
CA ARG A 83 -14.77 -2.77 -6.00
C ARG A 83 -14.15 -2.52 -4.63
N THR A 84 -14.59 -3.24 -3.61
CA THR A 84 -14.29 -2.98 -2.21
C THR A 84 -13.33 -4.00 -1.63
N ASN A 85 -12.29 -3.55 -0.97
CA ASN A 85 -11.33 -4.34 -0.20
C ASN A 85 -11.32 -3.89 1.27
N VAL A 86 -10.89 -4.78 2.15
CA VAL A 86 -10.71 -4.48 3.58
C VAL A 86 -9.34 -4.93 4.05
N THR A 87 -8.69 -4.11 4.88
CA THR A 87 -7.36 -4.42 5.47
C THR A 87 -7.47 -4.40 7.00
N PRO A 88 -8.02 -5.45 7.62
CA PRO A 88 -8.10 -5.55 9.07
C PRO A 88 -6.73 -5.87 9.68
N SER A 89 -6.55 -5.52 10.94
CA SER A 89 -5.41 -5.98 11.73
C SER A 89 -5.70 -7.38 12.30
N ALA A 90 -4.64 -8.20 12.48
CA ALA A 90 -4.74 -9.52 13.09
C ALA A 90 -4.94 -9.42 14.62
N THR A 91 -6.04 -8.78 15.03
CA THR A 91 -6.50 -8.61 16.41
C THR A 91 -7.52 -9.70 16.79
N PRO A 92 -7.88 -9.85 18.07
CA PRO A 92 -8.96 -10.76 18.47
C PRO A 92 -10.33 -10.45 17.84
N LEU A 93 -10.52 -9.25 17.24
CA LEU A 93 -11.75 -8.90 16.52
C LEU A 93 -11.85 -9.60 15.17
N LEU A 94 -10.74 -10.05 14.59
CA LEU A 94 -10.71 -10.75 13.30
C LEU A 94 -11.03 -12.25 13.51
N THR A 95 -12.29 -12.55 13.77
CA THR A 95 -12.82 -13.90 13.95
C THR A 95 -13.22 -14.53 12.61
N GLY A 96 -13.49 -15.85 12.60
CA GLY A 96 -14.07 -16.52 11.44
C GLY A 96 -15.39 -15.89 10.98
N ASP A 97 -16.26 -15.51 11.94
CA ASP A 97 -17.53 -14.84 11.65
C ASP A 97 -17.30 -13.46 11.00
N ALA A 98 -16.32 -12.68 11.49
CA ALA A 98 -16.01 -11.41 10.87
C ALA A 98 -15.53 -11.56 9.42
N ILE A 99 -14.70 -12.59 9.15
CA ILE A 99 -14.22 -12.89 7.80
C ILE A 99 -15.37 -13.40 6.92
N GLY A 100 -16.26 -14.25 7.46
CA GLY A 100 -17.48 -14.71 6.79
C GLY A 100 -18.36 -13.53 6.39
N ARG A 101 -18.62 -12.58 7.30
CA ARG A 101 -19.37 -11.35 6.99
C ARG A 101 -18.75 -10.50 5.90
N PHE A 102 -17.42 -10.38 5.84
CA PHE A 102 -16.76 -9.71 4.73
C PHE A 102 -17.07 -10.39 3.39
N LYS A 103 -17.02 -11.74 3.35
CA LYS A 103 -17.36 -12.52 2.16
C LYS A 103 -18.81 -12.31 1.74
N ASP A 104 -19.74 -12.38 2.69
CA ASP A 104 -21.20 -12.23 2.44
C ASP A 104 -21.56 -10.83 1.95
N LEU A 105 -20.82 -9.80 2.41
CA LEU A 105 -20.97 -8.42 1.93
C LEU A 105 -20.38 -8.20 0.53
N GLY A 106 -19.71 -9.20 -0.05
CA GLY A 106 -19.21 -9.12 -1.42
C GLY A 106 -17.92 -8.34 -1.58
N ILE A 107 -17.07 -8.24 -0.55
CA ILE A 107 -15.75 -7.63 -0.75
C ILE A 107 -14.92 -8.44 -1.76
N SER A 108 -14.13 -7.74 -2.54
CA SER A 108 -13.30 -8.40 -3.57
C SER A 108 -12.07 -9.07 -3.00
N ARG A 109 -11.53 -8.54 -1.89
CA ARG A 109 -10.29 -9.05 -1.29
C ARG A 109 -10.10 -8.56 0.15
N MET A 110 -9.58 -9.43 1.01
CA MET A 110 -9.09 -9.09 2.34
C MET A 110 -7.57 -9.04 2.35
N ALA A 111 -6.97 -7.98 2.93
CA ALA A 111 -5.51 -7.87 3.05
C ALA A 111 -5.07 -8.07 4.50
N ILE A 112 -4.08 -8.94 4.71
CA ILE A 112 -3.53 -9.29 6.03
C ILE A 112 -2.02 -9.08 6.03
N SER A 113 -1.52 -8.51 7.12
CA SER A 113 -0.09 -8.30 7.30
C SER A 113 0.63 -9.55 7.79
N LEU A 114 1.76 -9.86 7.16
CA LEU A 114 2.69 -10.93 7.55
C LEU A 114 4.13 -10.46 7.33
N ASP A 115 4.87 -10.18 8.40
CA ASP A 115 6.21 -9.58 8.33
C ASP A 115 7.33 -10.54 8.74
N GLY A 116 7.00 -11.80 9.01
CA GLY A 116 7.94 -12.88 9.28
C GLY A 116 7.36 -14.22 8.87
N PRO A 117 8.21 -15.23 8.60
CA PRO A 117 7.78 -16.57 8.18
C PRO A 117 7.26 -17.43 9.34
N ASP A 118 7.46 -17.02 10.58
CA ASP A 118 7.10 -17.72 11.81
C ASP A 118 6.63 -16.75 12.90
N ALA A 119 6.08 -17.31 14.00
CA ALA A 119 5.55 -16.54 15.12
C ALA A 119 6.63 -15.69 15.80
N SER A 120 7.83 -16.22 15.98
CA SER A 120 8.91 -15.50 16.65
C SER A 120 9.28 -14.23 15.91
N THR A 121 9.50 -14.31 14.61
CA THR A 121 9.92 -13.18 13.79
C THR A 121 8.78 -12.18 13.56
N HIS A 122 7.57 -12.67 13.27
CA HIS A 122 6.42 -11.80 13.01
C HIS A 122 5.96 -11.06 14.28
N ASP A 123 5.79 -11.76 15.41
CA ASP A 123 5.33 -11.17 16.65
C ASP A 123 6.36 -10.18 17.22
N ASN A 124 7.67 -10.50 17.10
CA ASN A 124 8.73 -9.56 17.44
C ASN A 124 8.73 -8.32 16.55
N PHE A 125 8.44 -8.47 15.27
CA PHE A 125 8.30 -7.33 14.36
C PHE A 125 7.11 -6.45 14.76
N ARG A 126 5.96 -7.06 15.02
CA ARG A 126 4.71 -6.37 15.40
C ARG A 126 4.68 -5.90 16.83
N GLN A 127 5.56 -6.42 17.71
CA GLN A 127 5.58 -6.18 19.15
C GLN A 127 4.27 -6.59 19.86
N VAL A 128 3.58 -7.60 19.31
CA VAL A 128 2.32 -8.13 19.85
C VAL A 128 2.30 -9.65 19.71
N PRO A 129 2.39 -10.41 20.83
CA PRO A 129 2.37 -11.86 20.81
C PRO A 129 1.08 -12.44 20.19
N GLY A 130 1.22 -13.53 19.45
CA GLY A 130 0.11 -14.28 18.87
C GLY A 130 -0.52 -13.61 17.63
N THR A 131 0.11 -12.56 17.08
CA THR A 131 -0.39 -11.96 15.82
C THR A 131 -0.10 -12.82 14.61
N TYR A 132 0.99 -13.59 14.62
CA TYR A 132 1.27 -14.57 13.56
C TYR A 132 0.18 -15.62 13.44
N ASP A 133 -0.17 -16.28 14.53
CA ASP A 133 -1.18 -17.34 14.51
C ASP A 133 -2.53 -16.82 14.07
N ARG A 134 -2.91 -15.61 14.51
CA ARG A 134 -4.15 -14.96 14.06
C ARG A 134 -4.12 -14.59 12.57
N ALA A 135 -2.97 -14.10 12.07
CA ALA A 135 -2.81 -13.80 10.65
C ALA A 135 -2.92 -15.08 9.80
N MET A 136 -2.23 -16.14 10.19
CA MET A 136 -2.29 -17.43 9.49
C MET A 136 -3.70 -18.05 9.55
N PHE A 137 -4.35 -18.01 10.72
CA PHE A 137 -5.76 -18.42 10.86
C PHE A 137 -6.66 -17.66 9.88
N ALA A 138 -6.56 -16.33 9.85
CA ALA A 138 -7.39 -15.49 8.99
C ALA A 138 -7.18 -15.79 7.50
N LEU A 139 -5.93 -15.99 7.07
CA LEU A 139 -5.59 -16.33 5.70
C LEU A 139 -6.12 -17.73 5.30
N HIS A 140 -5.93 -18.74 6.16
CA HIS A 140 -6.44 -20.09 5.92
C HIS A 140 -7.97 -20.14 5.93
N HIS A 141 -8.60 -19.43 6.86
CA HIS A 141 -10.07 -19.36 6.93
C HIS A 141 -10.63 -18.70 5.66
N ALA A 142 -10.07 -17.56 5.24
CA ALA A 142 -10.47 -16.89 4.00
C ALA A 142 -10.33 -17.80 2.77
N LYS A 143 -9.20 -18.55 2.66
CA LYS A 143 -9.01 -19.56 1.62
C LYS A 143 -10.11 -20.63 1.65
N GLY A 144 -10.42 -21.13 2.84
CA GLY A 144 -11.44 -22.18 3.03
C GLY A 144 -12.83 -21.76 2.56
N ILE A 145 -13.21 -20.50 2.75
CA ILE A 145 -14.50 -19.95 2.30
C ILE A 145 -14.45 -19.32 0.90
N GLY A 146 -13.31 -19.36 0.21
CA GLY A 146 -13.15 -18.80 -1.13
C GLY A 146 -13.15 -17.27 -1.18
N LEU A 147 -12.65 -16.60 -0.14
CA LEU A 147 -12.38 -15.16 -0.14
C LEU A 147 -10.94 -14.90 -0.56
N ASP A 148 -10.75 -14.15 -1.64
CA ASP A 148 -9.41 -13.77 -2.11
C ASP A 148 -8.66 -12.97 -1.05
N THR A 149 -7.35 -13.28 -0.91
CA THR A 149 -6.49 -12.59 0.05
C THR A 149 -5.30 -11.90 -0.61
N GLN A 150 -4.85 -10.83 0.04
CA GLN A 150 -3.59 -10.15 -0.21
C GLN A 150 -2.75 -10.22 1.05
N VAL A 151 -1.52 -10.69 0.94
CA VAL A 151 -0.58 -10.60 2.04
C VAL A 151 0.22 -9.31 1.93
N GLN A 152 0.41 -8.61 3.05
CA GLN A 152 1.18 -7.38 3.13
C GLN A 152 2.40 -7.58 4.00
N THR A 153 3.58 -7.21 3.52
CA THR A 153 4.83 -7.28 4.29
C THR A 153 5.51 -5.93 4.29
N THR A 154 5.82 -5.38 5.46
CA THR A 154 6.68 -4.21 5.58
C THR A 154 8.13 -4.66 5.51
N VAL A 155 8.82 -4.24 4.45
CA VAL A 155 10.22 -4.62 4.21
C VAL A 155 11.14 -3.69 4.99
N THR A 156 11.99 -4.29 5.82
CA THR A 156 12.98 -3.60 6.64
C THR A 156 14.27 -4.41 6.70
N ARG A 157 15.33 -3.87 7.31
CA ARG A 157 16.56 -4.60 7.59
C ARG A 157 16.35 -5.87 8.39
N ARG A 158 15.30 -5.92 9.22
CA ARG A 158 15.04 -7.06 10.12
C ARG A 158 14.55 -8.30 9.36
N ASN A 159 13.83 -8.12 8.24
CA ASN A 159 13.18 -9.22 7.53
C ASN A 159 13.55 -9.36 6.06
N GLN A 160 14.39 -8.47 5.48
CA GLN A 160 14.75 -8.52 4.06
C GLN A 160 15.30 -9.89 3.60
N ARG A 161 16.01 -10.61 4.49
CA ARG A 161 16.58 -11.94 4.19
C ARG A 161 15.56 -13.07 4.31
N MET A 162 14.41 -12.82 4.91
CA MET A 162 13.34 -13.79 5.14
C MET A 162 12.25 -13.74 4.06
N LEU A 163 12.39 -12.86 3.06
CA LEU A 163 11.39 -12.70 2.00
C LEU A 163 11.09 -13.99 1.25
N PRO A 164 12.06 -14.87 0.93
CA PRO A 164 11.75 -16.16 0.30
C PRO A 164 10.84 -17.03 1.19
N GLN A 165 11.13 -17.15 2.48
CA GLN A 165 10.32 -17.93 3.42
C GLN A 165 8.93 -17.32 3.63
N ILE A 166 8.81 -15.98 3.63
CA ILE A 166 7.50 -15.32 3.67
C ILE A 166 6.71 -15.65 2.39
N ALA A 167 7.35 -15.65 1.21
CA ALA A 167 6.71 -16.05 -0.04
C ALA A 167 6.13 -17.47 0.01
N GLU A 168 6.83 -18.41 0.66
CA GLU A 168 6.32 -19.76 0.92
C GLU A 168 5.03 -19.74 1.73
N ARG A 169 4.97 -18.93 2.80
CA ARG A 169 3.72 -18.76 3.58
C ARG A 169 2.59 -18.17 2.73
N VAL A 170 2.90 -17.22 1.84
CA VAL A 170 1.91 -16.69 0.89
C VAL A 170 1.37 -17.78 -0.04
N CYS A 171 2.23 -18.65 -0.55
CA CYS A 171 1.82 -19.82 -1.36
C CYS A 171 0.89 -20.75 -0.56
N GLU A 172 1.26 -21.13 0.66
CA GLU A 172 0.50 -22.03 1.54
C GLU A 172 -0.90 -21.51 1.80
N THR A 173 -1.02 -20.22 2.08
CA THR A 173 -2.30 -19.57 2.34
C THR A 173 -3.14 -19.30 1.09
N GLY A 174 -2.57 -19.52 -0.11
CA GLY A 174 -3.27 -19.29 -1.38
C GLY A 174 -3.51 -17.81 -1.70
N GLY A 175 -2.68 -16.93 -1.15
CA GLY A 175 -2.76 -15.50 -1.41
C GLY A 175 -2.68 -15.19 -2.91
N LYS A 176 -3.53 -14.27 -3.37
CA LYS A 176 -3.57 -13.86 -4.80
C LYS A 176 -2.59 -12.75 -5.12
N MET A 177 -2.14 -12.03 -4.10
CA MET A 177 -1.19 -10.93 -4.22
C MET A 177 -0.32 -10.84 -2.97
N TRP A 178 0.96 -10.57 -3.18
CA TRP A 178 1.88 -10.19 -2.13
C TRP A 178 2.33 -8.74 -2.33
N SER A 179 1.94 -7.87 -1.40
CA SER A 179 2.30 -6.46 -1.43
C SER A 179 3.40 -6.15 -0.43
N LEU A 180 4.54 -5.70 -0.95
CA LEU A 180 5.69 -5.33 -0.15
C LEU A 180 5.73 -3.81 0.02
N PHE A 181 5.63 -3.36 1.25
CA PHE A 181 5.69 -1.97 1.67
C PHE A 181 7.11 -1.66 2.12
N PHE A 182 7.84 -0.89 1.33
CA PHE A 182 9.17 -0.46 1.73
C PHE A 182 9.06 0.67 2.76
N LEU A 183 9.87 0.59 3.80
CA LEU A 183 9.78 1.51 4.92
C LEU A 183 9.96 2.96 4.46
N VAL A 184 9.08 3.83 4.95
CA VAL A 184 9.26 5.28 4.93
C VAL A 184 9.47 5.72 6.35
N VAL A 185 10.56 6.42 6.62
CA VAL A 185 10.95 6.86 7.96
C VAL A 185 10.02 8.00 8.40
N THR A 186 8.84 7.62 8.87
CA THR A 186 7.82 8.52 9.41
C THR A 186 7.26 7.96 10.71
N GLY A 187 6.92 8.82 11.64
CA GLY A 187 6.31 8.42 12.89
C GLY A 187 7.22 7.56 13.77
N ARG A 188 6.89 6.25 13.95
CA ARG A 188 7.67 5.28 14.79
C ARG A 188 8.75 4.53 14.03
N ALA A 189 8.80 4.66 12.71
CA ALA A 189 9.82 4.00 11.92
C ALA A 189 11.21 4.52 12.32
N LEU A 190 12.12 3.61 12.63
CA LEU A 190 13.49 3.96 12.98
C LEU A 190 14.32 4.00 11.70
N GLU A 191 15.16 5.01 11.56
CA GLU A 191 16.06 5.12 10.40
C GLU A 191 16.96 3.89 10.26
N ASN A 192 17.36 3.28 11.38
CA ASN A 192 18.17 2.06 11.40
C ASN A 192 17.44 0.82 10.85
N ASP A 193 16.13 0.84 10.76
CA ASP A 193 15.33 -0.25 10.19
C ASP A 193 15.14 -0.09 8.67
N ASP A 194 15.40 1.11 8.11
CA ASP A 194 15.34 1.35 6.67
C ASP A 194 16.53 0.71 5.93
N LEU A 195 16.30 0.30 4.70
CA LEU A 195 17.31 -0.27 3.83
C LEU A 195 18.22 0.83 3.24
N THR A 196 19.47 0.49 3.00
CA THR A 196 20.33 1.28 2.11
C THR A 196 19.90 1.11 0.66
N GLY A 197 20.35 1.99 -0.23
CA GLY A 197 20.06 1.87 -1.67
C GLY A 197 20.53 0.53 -2.26
N ASP A 198 21.71 0.03 -1.85
CA ASP A 198 22.22 -1.27 -2.31
C ASP A 198 21.41 -2.45 -1.75
N GLU A 199 20.91 -2.33 -0.52
CA GLU A 199 20.00 -3.32 0.05
C GLU A 199 18.66 -3.35 -0.69
N TYR A 200 18.16 -2.19 -1.18
CA TYR A 200 16.99 -2.14 -2.06
C TYR A 200 17.19 -2.96 -3.33
N GLU A 201 18.33 -2.78 -4.02
CA GLU A 201 18.62 -3.51 -5.26
C GLU A 201 18.68 -5.03 -5.00
N LYS A 202 19.29 -5.48 -3.90
CA LYS A 202 19.30 -6.90 -3.50
C LYS A 202 17.90 -7.46 -3.23
N VAL A 203 17.05 -6.66 -2.57
CA VAL A 203 15.65 -7.06 -2.36
C VAL A 203 14.92 -7.14 -3.69
N PHE A 204 15.16 -6.22 -4.63
CA PHE A 204 14.54 -6.25 -5.95
C PHE A 204 14.98 -7.46 -6.76
N GLU A 205 16.24 -7.90 -6.65
CA GLU A 205 16.72 -9.14 -7.25
C GLU A 205 15.92 -10.34 -6.71
N ILE A 206 15.81 -10.48 -5.39
CA ILE A 206 15.02 -11.54 -4.75
C ILE A 206 13.57 -11.51 -5.26
N LEU A 207 12.92 -10.36 -5.29
CA LEU A 207 11.54 -10.24 -5.73
C LEU A 207 11.36 -10.54 -7.22
N TYR A 208 12.34 -10.15 -8.04
CA TYR A 208 12.31 -10.43 -9.47
C TYR A 208 12.41 -11.93 -9.74
N GLU A 209 13.34 -12.63 -9.07
CA GLU A 209 13.48 -14.09 -9.20
C GLU A 209 12.23 -14.81 -8.68
N LEU A 210 11.71 -14.44 -7.50
CA LEU A 210 10.47 -14.99 -6.98
C LEU A 210 9.29 -14.77 -7.94
N SER A 211 9.20 -13.62 -8.60
CA SER A 211 8.11 -13.32 -9.53
C SER A 211 8.02 -14.28 -10.73
N LYS A 212 9.11 -15.00 -11.04
CA LYS A 212 9.16 -15.97 -12.12
C LYS A 212 8.53 -17.31 -11.74
N ILE A 213 8.48 -17.63 -10.43
CA ILE A 213 8.11 -18.97 -9.94
C ILE A 213 6.85 -19.00 -9.06
N VAL A 214 6.48 -17.88 -8.41
CA VAL A 214 5.31 -17.86 -7.51
C VAL A 214 3.99 -17.75 -8.27
N PRO A 215 2.88 -18.33 -7.75
CA PRO A 215 1.57 -18.32 -8.41
C PRO A 215 0.76 -17.04 -8.18
N PHE A 216 1.29 -16.05 -7.46
CA PHE A 216 0.63 -14.81 -7.10
C PHE A 216 1.33 -13.57 -7.67
N ASP A 217 0.59 -12.45 -7.72
CA ASP A 217 1.16 -11.17 -8.15
C ASP A 217 2.05 -10.55 -7.05
N ILE A 218 3.21 -10.01 -7.41
CA ILE A 218 4.08 -9.22 -6.52
C ILE A 218 3.89 -7.74 -6.82
N LYS A 219 3.58 -6.94 -5.78
CA LYS A 219 3.42 -5.50 -5.84
C LYS A 219 4.32 -4.81 -4.82
N THR A 220 5.02 -3.76 -5.23
CA THR A 220 5.77 -2.90 -4.31
C THR A 220 5.03 -1.58 -4.06
N THR A 221 5.06 -1.11 -2.81
CA THR A 221 4.59 0.21 -2.37
C THR A 221 5.78 0.91 -1.72
N GLU A 222 6.01 2.18 -2.03
CA GLU A 222 7.19 2.96 -1.64
C GLU A 222 8.54 2.37 -2.09
N GLY A 223 8.51 1.30 -2.89
CA GLY A 223 9.63 0.72 -3.65
C GLY A 223 9.46 0.96 -5.16
N MET A 224 9.17 2.21 -5.56
CA MET A 224 8.80 2.56 -6.95
C MET A 224 9.89 2.17 -7.96
N HIS A 225 11.14 2.21 -7.56
CA HIS A 225 12.28 1.87 -8.41
C HIS A 225 12.43 0.36 -8.70
N TYR A 226 11.65 -0.51 -8.04
CA TYR A 226 11.48 -1.90 -8.48
C TYR A 226 10.98 -1.99 -9.93
N ARG A 227 10.12 -1.05 -10.36
CA ARG A 227 9.62 -1.00 -11.74
C ARG A 227 10.76 -0.76 -12.74
N ARG A 228 11.72 0.13 -12.39
CA ARG A 228 12.93 0.33 -13.19
C ARG A 228 13.76 -0.96 -13.23
N TYR A 229 13.99 -1.58 -12.06
CA TYR A 229 14.73 -2.84 -11.96
C TYR A 229 14.17 -3.90 -12.89
N VAL A 230 12.86 -4.16 -12.83
CA VAL A 230 12.17 -5.11 -13.70
C VAL A 230 12.30 -4.73 -15.19
N ALA A 231 12.12 -3.46 -15.54
CA ALA A 231 12.23 -3.00 -16.94
C ALA A 231 13.64 -3.22 -17.52
N GLN A 232 14.68 -3.09 -16.71
CA GLN A 232 16.06 -3.34 -17.10
C GLN A 232 16.31 -4.84 -17.35
N HIS A 233 15.89 -5.70 -16.42
CA HIS A 233 16.15 -7.16 -16.48
C HIS A 233 15.29 -7.87 -17.52
N GLN A 234 14.06 -7.42 -17.75
CA GLN A 234 13.21 -7.96 -18.84
C GLN A 234 13.78 -7.76 -20.25
N ARG A 235 14.58 -6.71 -20.48
CA ARG A 235 15.24 -6.50 -21.76
C ARG A 235 16.33 -7.56 -22.00
N GLY A 236 17.05 -7.97 -20.96
CA GLY A 236 18.02 -9.05 -21.00
C GLY A 236 17.38 -10.43 -21.23
N ASP A 237 16.28 -10.73 -20.53
CA ASP A 237 15.59 -12.02 -20.59
C ASP A 237 14.88 -12.28 -21.95
N ARG A 238 14.50 -11.23 -22.69
CA ARG A 238 13.88 -11.38 -24.03
C ARG A 238 14.81 -12.02 -25.07
N GLY A 239 16.12 -12.00 -24.84
CA GLY A 239 17.12 -12.71 -25.66
C GLY A 239 17.23 -14.21 -25.38
N ALA A 240 16.70 -14.70 -24.27
CA ALA A 240 16.89 -16.07 -23.78
C ALA A 240 15.67 -17.01 -23.93
N GLY A 241 14.65 -16.65 -24.72
CA GLY A 241 13.51 -17.54 -25.03
C GLY A 241 12.57 -17.84 -23.86
N SER A 242 12.59 -17.02 -22.79
CA SER A 242 11.76 -17.25 -21.61
C SER A 242 10.30 -16.82 -21.82
N ASN A 243 9.39 -17.63 -21.30
CA ASN A 243 7.93 -17.55 -21.46
C ASN A 243 7.40 -16.23 -20.87
N SER A 244 7.11 -15.26 -21.74
CA SER A 244 6.86 -13.83 -21.44
C SER A 244 5.59 -13.53 -20.62
N GLN A 245 4.78 -14.53 -20.23
CA GLN A 245 3.54 -14.31 -19.49
C GLN A 245 3.76 -13.92 -18.02
N VAL A 246 4.79 -14.44 -17.36
CA VAL A 246 5.07 -14.13 -15.95
C VAL A 246 5.58 -12.69 -15.81
N ALA A 247 6.45 -12.26 -16.69
CA ALA A 247 7.01 -10.92 -16.71
C ALA A 247 5.93 -9.82 -16.98
N ARG A 248 4.87 -10.14 -17.74
CA ARG A 248 3.74 -9.23 -17.98
C ARG A 248 2.89 -8.97 -16.73
N ARG A 249 2.82 -9.90 -15.77
CA ARG A 249 1.98 -9.77 -14.55
C ARG A 249 2.51 -8.75 -13.54
N VAL A 250 3.83 -8.62 -13.40
CA VAL A 250 4.44 -7.80 -12.34
C VAL A 250 4.42 -6.30 -12.64
N VAL A 251 4.73 -5.89 -13.86
CA VAL A 251 4.98 -4.47 -14.20
C VAL A 251 3.75 -3.72 -14.68
N TRP A 252 2.90 -4.35 -15.49
CA TRP A 252 1.88 -3.61 -16.24
C TRP A 252 0.64 -3.23 -15.43
N ARG A 253 0.30 -3.97 -14.38
CA ARG A 253 -0.87 -3.66 -13.53
C ARG A 253 -0.64 -2.54 -12.51
N THR A 254 0.63 -2.20 -12.24
CA THR A 254 0.98 -1.17 -11.25
C THR A 254 1.77 0.01 -11.84
N ALA A 255 2.00 0.01 -13.16
CA ALA A 255 2.68 1.11 -13.83
C ALA A 255 1.88 2.41 -13.66
N GLY A 256 2.51 3.41 -13.08
CA GLY A 256 1.95 4.74 -12.96
C GLY A 256 1.23 5.08 -11.66
N VAL A 257 1.01 4.13 -10.73
CA VAL A 257 0.44 4.44 -9.41
C VAL A 257 1.54 4.94 -8.46
N GLY A 258 1.28 6.03 -7.77
CA GLY A 258 2.17 6.63 -6.78
C GLY A 258 1.43 7.67 -5.94
N ASP A 259 2.13 8.38 -5.05
CA ASP A 259 1.55 9.44 -4.23
C ASP A 259 0.79 10.46 -5.10
N GLY A 260 -0.51 10.61 -4.91
CA GLY A 260 -1.36 11.53 -5.68
C GLY A 260 -1.54 11.20 -7.16
N LYS A 261 -1.00 10.07 -7.64
CA LYS A 261 -1.12 9.59 -9.02
C LYS A 261 -1.78 8.21 -9.05
N GLY A 262 -3.07 8.14 -9.39
CA GLY A 262 -3.86 6.91 -9.35
C GLY A 262 -4.11 6.40 -7.92
N PHE A 263 -3.90 7.26 -6.92
CA PHE A 263 -4.08 6.98 -5.50
C PHE A 263 -4.43 8.25 -4.74
N VAL A 264 -5.35 8.14 -3.79
CA VAL A 264 -5.69 9.18 -2.81
C VAL A 264 -6.03 8.50 -1.49
N PHE A 265 -5.72 9.15 -0.40
CA PHE A 265 -5.94 8.67 0.95
C PHE A 265 -6.78 9.67 1.73
N VAL A 266 -7.81 9.19 2.42
CA VAL A 266 -8.64 10.01 3.31
C VAL A 266 -8.49 9.48 4.74
N SER A 267 -8.15 10.37 5.67
CA SER A 267 -8.01 10.00 7.09
C SER A 267 -9.38 9.80 7.73
N HIS A 268 -9.39 9.27 8.95
CA HIS A 268 -10.61 9.11 9.76
C HIS A 268 -11.28 10.45 10.10
N THR A 269 -10.53 11.56 10.10
CA THR A 269 -11.05 12.93 10.32
C THR A 269 -11.36 13.68 9.03
N GLY A 270 -11.29 12.99 7.89
CA GLY A 270 -11.64 13.55 6.58
C GLY A 270 -10.50 14.25 5.85
N GLU A 271 -9.28 14.34 6.41
CA GLU A 271 -8.15 14.95 5.72
C GLU A 271 -7.75 14.13 4.48
N ILE A 272 -7.54 14.84 3.36
CA ILE A 272 -7.19 14.27 2.06
C ILE A 272 -5.69 14.36 1.85
N PHE A 273 -5.05 13.19 1.66
CA PHE A 273 -3.62 13.08 1.41
C PHE A 273 -3.31 12.40 0.08
N PRO A 274 -2.16 12.67 -0.54
CA PRO A 274 -1.71 11.96 -1.75
C PRO A 274 -1.50 10.45 -1.53
N SER A 275 -1.10 10.07 -0.33
CA SER A 275 -0.99 8.68 0.14
C SER A 275 -1.01 8.62 1.66
N GLY A 276 -1.09 7.41 2.21
CA GLY A 276 -0.98 7.20 3.66
C GLY A 276 0.43 7.44 4.24
N PHE A 277 1.42 7.74 3.40
CA PHE A 277 2.82 7.92 3.78
C PHE A 277 3.33 9.36 3.54
N LEU A 278 2.61 10.17 2.76
CA LEU A 278 2.94 11.57 2.51
C LEU A 278 2.01 12.48 3.31
N PRO A 279 2.43 13.00 4.48
CA PRO A 279 1.58 13.75 5.40
C PRO A 279 1.41 15.21 5.00
N VAL A 280 1.13 15.46 3.72
CA VAL A 280 0.84 16.79 3.18
C VAL A 280 -0.62 16.83 2.77
N SER A 281 -1.42 17.59 3.53
CA SER A 281 -2.88 17.67 3.30
C SER A 281 -3.18 18.46 2.03
N GLY A 282 -4.09 17.93 1.20
CA GLY A 282 -4.65 18.62 0.04
C GLY A 282 -6.00 19.29 0.34
N GLY A 283 -6.63 18.97 1.47
CA GLY A 283 -7.96 19.45 1.86
C GLY A 283 -8.65 18.50 2.83
N ASN A 284 -9.96 18.73 3.08
CA ASN A 284 -10.75 17.88 3.97
C ASN A 284 -12.14 17.63 3.38
N VAL A 285 -12.61 16.39 3.33
CA VAL A 285 -13.89 15.97 2.72
C VAL A 285 -15.14 16.57 3.40
N LEU A 286 -15.01 17.14 4.59
CA LEU A 286 -16.11 17.83 5.25
C LEU A 286 -16.42 19.20 4.64
N ARG A 287 -15.47 19.79 3.88
CA ARG A 287 -15.60 21.12 3.29
C ARG A 287 -15.14 21.21 1.83
N ASP A 288 -14.39 20.24 1.36
CA ASP A 288 -13.82 20.22 0.01
C ASP A 288 -14.35 18.98 -0.75
N SER A 289 -14.58 19.10 -2.06
CA SER A 289 -14.83 17.94 -2.90
C SER A 289 -13.56 17.15 -3.10
N LEU A 290 -13.60 15.84 -2.81
CA LEU A 290 -12.48 14.92 -3.02
C LEU A 290 -12.07 14.89 -4.51
N VAL A 291 -13.07 14.91 -5.42
CA VAL A 291 -12.84 14.92 -6.87
C VAL A 291 -12.11 16.19 -7.29
N ASP A 292 -12.56 17.34 -6.80
CA ASP A 292 -11.92 18.62 -7.13
C ASP A 292 -10.52 18.70 -6.56
N VAL A 293 -10.33 18.33 -5.29
CA VAL A 293 -9.01 18.27 -4.64
C VAL A 293 -8.05 17.38 -5.45
N TYR A 294 -8.46 16.16 -5.77
CA TYR A 294 -7.62 15.23 -6.52
C TYR A 294 -7.29 15.76 -7.93
N ARG A 295 -8.26 16.34 -8.63
CA ARG A 295 -8.06 16.79 -10.02
C ARG A 295 -7.33 18.12 -10.11
N ASN A 296 -7.65 19.07 -9.24
CA ASN A 296 -7.36 20.49 -9.44
C ASN A 296 -6.40 21.12 -8.43
N ARG A 297 -6.26 20.56 -7.20
CA ARG A 297 -5.30 21.12 -6.23
C ARG A 297 -3.86 20.98 -6.71
N GLU A 298 -3.08 22.04 -6.53
CA GLU A 298 -1.69 22.13 -7.00
C GLU A 298 -0.83 20.96 -6.49
N LEU A 299 -0.98 20.55 -5.23
CA LEU A 299 -0.29 19.40 -4.65
C LEU A 299 -0.43 18.14 -5.53
N PHE A 300 -1.64 17.81 -5.93
CA PHE A 300 -1.92 16.62 -6.74
C PHE A 300 -1.47 16.80 -8.21
N LYS A 301 -1.62 18.01 -8.77
CA LYS A 301 -1.14 18.31 -10.13
C LYS A 301 0.37 18.13 -10.23
N VAL A 302 1.10 18.73 -9.30
CA VAL A 302 2.58 18.68 -9.27
C VAL A 302 3.10 17.26 -9.04
N LEU A 303 2.44 16.47 -8.18
CA LEU A 303 2.82 15.06 -7.96
C LEU A 303 2.61 14.18 -9.20
N ARG A 304 1.64 14.50 -10.05
CA ARG A 304 1.38 13.80 -11.32
C ARG A 304 2.29 14.22 -12.45
N ASP A 305 2.84 15.43 -12.37
CA ASP A 305 3.71 16.00 -13.41
C ASP A 305 5.16 15.48 -13.26
N PRO A 306 5.66 14.64 -14.17
CA PRO A 306 7.02 14.15 -14.10
C PRO A 306 8.08 15.25 -14.27
N GLU A 307 7.76 16.35 -14.98
CA GLU A 307 8.69 17.47 -15.25
C GLU A 307 8.95 18.33 -14.00
N LYS A 308 8.10 18.23 -12.99
CA LYS A 308 8.30 18.93 -11.72
C LYS A 308 9.27 18.22 -10.78
N ARG A 309 9.63 16.97 -11.07
CA ARG A 309 10.57 16.21 -10.24
C ARG A 309 11.97 16.80 -10.37
N GLN A 310 12.69 16.75 -9.26
CA GLN A 310 14.04 17.31 -9.15
C GLN A 310 15.11 16.23 -9.10
N GLY A 311 16.36 16.65 -9.24
CA GLY A 311 17.52 15.78 -9.17
C GLY A 311 17.48 14.67 -10.23
N LYS A 312 18.05 13.53 -9.90
CA LYS A 312 18.10 12.38 -10.83
C LYS A 312 16.72 11.81 -11.19
N CYS A 313 15.70 11.96 -10.34
CA CYS A 313 14.35 11.51 -10.67
C CYS A 313 13.69 12.31 -11.80
N GLY A 314 14.00 13.61 -11.93
CA GLY A 314 13.46 14.48 -12.99
C GLY A 314 14.04 14.15 -14.37
N ARG A 315 15.33 13.81 -14.44
CA ARG A 315 16.02 13.49 -15.71
C ARG A 315 16.12 11.99 -16.02
N CYS A 316 15.54 11.14 -15.18
CA CYS A 316 15.63 9.70 -15.34
C CYS A 316 14.75 9.20 -16.48
N GLU A 317 15.31 8.40 -17.38
CA GLU A 317 14.57 7.76 -18.49
C GLU A 317 13.42 6.83 -18.02
N TYR A 318 13.44 6.45 -16.74
CA TYR A 318 12.39 5.68 -16.11
C TYR A 318 11.34 6.54 -15.36
N HIS A 319 11.40 7.86 -15.46
CA HIS A 319 10.56 8.78 -14.68
C HIS A 319 9.05 8.49 -14.81
N ASN A 320 8.59 8.06 -15.99
CA ASN A 320 7.18 7.78 -16.24
C ASN A 320 6.68 6.53 -15.54
N ILE A 321 7.52 5.50 -15.39
CA ILE A 321 7.14 4.22 -14.78
C ILE A 321 7.52 4.12 -13.31
N CYS A 322 8.58 4.81 -12.90
CA CYS A 322 9.12 4.79 -11.55
C CYS A 322 8.75 6.07 -10.78
N GLY A 323 9.43 7.15 -11.05
CA GLY A 323 9.24 8.45 -10.39
C GLY A 323 9.76 8.55 -8.96
N GLY A 324 10.32 7.49 -8.38
CA GLY A 324 10.77 7.42 -6.99
C GLY A 324 9.62 7.51 -5.97
N SER A 325 9.89 7.21 -4.70
CA SER A 325 8.95 7.41 -3.59
C SER A 325 8.92 8.88 -3.20
N ARG A 326 7.77 9.54 -3.40
CA ARG A 326 7.59 10.95 -3.02
C ARG A 326 7.48 11.10 -1.51
N SER A 327 6.89 10.09 -0.87
CA SER A 327 6.81 9.99 0.59
C SER A 327 8.19 9.88 1.23
N ARG A 328 9.09 9.05 0.68
CA ARG A 328 10.47 8.93 1.18
C ARG A 328 11.28 10.18 0.89
N ALA A 329 11.15 10.76 -0.31
CA ALA A 329 11.80 12.02 -0.63
C ALA A 329 11.41 13.08 0.40
N TYR A 330 10.13 13.23 0.71
CA TYR A 330 9.65 14.17 1.72
C TYR A 330 10.18 13.85 3.13
N ALA A 331 10.11 12.59 3.55
CA ALA A 331 10.52 12.20 4.90
C ALA A 331 11.99 12.47 5.18
N LEU A 332 12.88 12.32 4.17
CA LEU A 332 14.33 12.47 4.33
C LEU A 332 14.85 13.85 3.94
N THR A 333 14.11 14.64 3.14
CA THR A 333 14.59 15.93 2.63
C THR A 333 13.67 17.11 2.92
N GLY A 334 12.43 16.86 3.38
CA GLY A 334 11.38 17.88 3.52
C GLY A 334 10.75 18.30 2.17
N ASN A 335 11.19 17.73 1.05
CA ASN A 335 10.74 18.08 -0.29
C ASN A 335 10.26 16.85 -1.06
N TYR A 336 8.94 16.73 -1.29
CA TYR A 336 8.35 15.59 -2.01
C TYR A 336 8.70 15.56 -3.51
N LEU A 337 9.27 16.63 -4.07
CA LEU A 337 9.75 16.67 -5.46
C LEU A 337 11.22 16.29 -5.60
N ALA A 338 11.97 16.21 -4.51
CA ALA A 338 13.38 15.81 -4.53
C ALA A 338 13.56 14.41 -5.11
N GLU A 339 14.75 14.06 -5.50
CA GLU A 339 15.08 12.68 -5.89
C GLU A 339 14.85 11.70 -4.73
N ASP A 340 14.56 10.44 -5.05
CA ASP A 340 14.45 9.39 -4.04
C ASP A 340 15.85 9.06 -3.48
N PRO A 341 16.11 9.33 -2.18
CA PRO A 341 17.45 9.17 -1.61
C PRO A 341 17.95 7.72 -1.54
N ARG A 342 17.04 6.74 -1.68
CA ARG A 342 17.40 5.32 -1.66
C ARG A 342 17.61 4.72 -3.05
N CYS A 343 17.41 5.47 -4.11
CA CYS A 343 17.70 5.01 -5.47
C CYS A 343 19.19 5.17 -5.79
N VAL A 344 19.89 4.07 -6.08
CA VAL A 344 21.32 4.09 -6.48
C VAL A 344 21.51 4.27 -7.98
N TYR A 345 20.44 4.13 -8.77
CA TYR A 345 20.52 4.24 -10.22
C TYR A 345 20.96 5.63 -10.66
N GLN A 346 21.89 5.66 -11.61
CA GLN A 346 22.35 6.89 -12.26
C GLN A 346 21.75 6.95 -13.67
N PRO A 347 20.95 7.98 -14.00
CA PRO A 347 20.40 8.18 -15.33
C PRO A 347 21.47 8.30 -16.40
N LEU A 348 21.18 7.82 -17.62
CA LEU A 348 22.12 7.81 -18.75
C LEU A 348 22.47 9.22 -19.25
N HIS A 349 21.60 10.21 -19.01
CA HIS A 349 21.86 11.59 -19.39
C HIS A 349 22.40 12.38 -18.19
N PRO A 350 23.71 12.71 -18.15
CA PRO A 350 24.25 13.61 -17.14
C PRO A 350 23.62 15.01 -17.28
N ILE A 351 23.69 15.81 -16.22
CA ILE A 351 23.29 17.22 -16.27
C ILE A 351 24.09 17.84 -17.42
N GLY A 352 23.40 18.40 -18.43
CA GLY A 352 24.05 19.26 -19.39
C GLY A 352 24.73 20.39 -18.63
N VAL A 353 26.03 20.46 -18.75
CA VAL A 353 26.87 21.59 -18.29
C VAL A 353 26.51 22.80 -19.12
#